data_77ab9292a7c31347dfd447c725d8345c
#
_entry.id   77ab9292a7c31347dfd447c725d8345c
#
_cell.length_a   1.000
_cell.length_b   1.000
_cell.length_c   1.000
_cell.angle_alpha   90.00
_cell.angle_beta   90.00
_cell.angle_gamma   90.00
#
_symmetry.space_group_name_H-M   'P 1'
#
loop_
_entity.id
_entity.type
_entity.pdbx_description
1 polymer ?
#
loop_
_entity_poly.entity_id
_entity_poly.type
_entity_poly.pdbx_seq_one_letter_code
_entity_poly.pdbx_strand_id
1 'polypeptide(L)'
;SIALIKILKSEGVDTIFALSGNQIMVLFDACLDEDIRIIHVRHEAAAVYMAEAYARMTRRIGVAMVTAGAGLCNAIAPLFTATQSQTPVLLLSGDSEVELDGKGSFQEMDQVKITCALTKYSERINETKNLIPNVLKAIKFAKDGVPGPTHLALAADILNTELAEPFTDLKQDYKSARDVEEPSARLIKAFASAERPLIIVGPFFGMPHFAEKLKELETQLNAPVVMMESPRGFNDPRLGNIKSMINLVDLVIVVGKPIDFTLSYGSVEAFNANAEWFAYIGSHELVTKARNNLGDRLKEAEDIGPLTAIDMLQKLASERTGGRKWVAALRRAIDHRDFSILENQTNHAELNSLTFASTVNTILSSRDDVIAVSDGGEIGQWVQSLLTRYLIMINGTSGAIGGSLSYAMAIKLAYPEKHILAFMGDGTIGFHLAEFETAVRENLPVIVVIGNDLKWNAEVRIQEQQFGPDRVFACGLTDARYDEVAVALGGHGEYVTNLDELSAAFQRAFLCKKPACINVRINGLNAPSFPNE
;
A
#
# COMPACT_ATOMS: atom_id res chain seq x y z
N SER A 1 10.77 28.96 4.08
CA SER A 1 10.34 28.02 3.00
C SER A 1 11.53 27.39 2.28
N ILE A 2 12.43 28.15 1.65
CA ILE A 2 13.57 27.67 0.83
C ILE A 2 14.43 26.63 1.55
N ALA A 3 14.77 26.85 2.84
CA ALA A 3 15.58 25.90 3.60
C ALA A 3 14.92 24.52 3.74
N LEU A 4 13.60 24.46 3.95
CA LEU A 4 12.85 23.22 4.00
C LEU A 4 12.96 22.46 2.66
N ILE A 5 12.73 23.14 1.54
CA ILE A 5 12.78 22.55 0.21
C ILE A 5 14.21 22.08 -0.13
N LYS A 6 15.24 22.82 0.24
CA LYS A 6 16.65 22.39 0.10
C LYS A 6 16.95 21.11 0.90
N ILE A 7 16.44 20.98 2.12
CA ILE A 7 16.56 19.73 2.90
C ILE A 7 15.91 18.57 2.16
N LEU A 8 14.67 18.74 1.69
CA LEU A 8 13.99 17.69 0.94
C LEU A 8 14.77 17.27 -0.31
N LYS A 9 15.31 18.25 -1.04
CA LYS A 9 16.16 17.99 -2.21
C LYS A 9 17.43 17.23 -1.85
N SER A 10 18.11 17.59 -0.75
CA SER A 10 19.32 16.90 -0.27
C SER A 10 19.04 15.46 0.17
N GLU A 11 17.82 15.16 0.59
CA GLU A 11 17.32 13.82 0.92
C GLU A 11 16.82 13.01 -0.31
N GLY A 12 17.00 13.58 -1.51
CA GLY A 12 16.69 12.96 -2.80
C GLY A 12 15.24 13.13 -3.25
N VAL A 13 14.47 14.04 -2.64
CA VAL A 13 13.13 14.40 -3.10
C VAL A 13 13.22 15.22 -4.37
N ASP A 14 12.65 14.73 -5.46
CA ASP A 14 12.57 15.40 -6.77
C ASP A 14 11.14 15.75 -7.16
N THR A 15 10.16 15.14 -6.48
CA THR A 15 8.73 15.31 -6.76
C THR A 15 7.94 15.41 -5.47
N ILE A 16 7.04 16.39 -5.40
CA ILE A 16 6.08 16.60 -4.30
C ILE A 16 4.67 16.52 -4.88
N PHE A 17 3.77 15.82 -4.19
CA PHE A 17 2.36 15.71 -4.56
C PHE A 17 1.55 16.68 -3.70
N ALA A 18 0.76 17.56 -4.31
CA ALA A 18 0.18 18.65 -3.56
C ALA A 18 -1.20 19.09 -4.06
N LEU A 19 -2.00 19.63 -3.14
CA LEU A 19 -3.11 20.51 -3.49
C LEU A 19 -2.83 21.90 -2.92
N SER A 20 -2.91 22.93 -3.77
CA SER A 20 -2.58 24.30 -3.41
C SER A 20 -3.52 24.88 -2.34
N GLY A 21 -2.98 25.77 -1.52
CA GLY A 21 -3.71 26.53 -0.51
C GLY A 21 -2.86 27.69 0.01
N ASN A 22 -3.50 28.75 0.50
CA ASN A 22 -2.82 30.01 0.83
C ASN A 22 -1.68 29.87 1.85
N GLN A 23 -1.81 28.98 2.86
CA GLN A 23 -0.80 28.83 3.91
C GLN A 23 0.51 28.18 3.41
N ILE A 24 0.50 27.53 2.24
CA ILE A 24 1.64 26.78 1.69
C ILE A 24 2.17 27.34 0.37
N MET A 25 1.64 28.48 -0.13
CA MET A 25 2.07 29.04 -1.42
C MET A 25 3.57 29.34 -1.49
N VAL A 26 4.17 29.77 -0.39
CA VAL A 26 5.61 30.03 -0.32
C VAL A 26 6.48 28.77 -0.46
N LEU A 27 5.91 27.58 -0.20
CA LEU A 27 6.57 26.31 -0.47
C LEU A 27 6.50 25.95 -1.96
N PHE A 28 5.39 26.30 -2.65
CA PHE A 28 5.29 26.14 -4.11
C PHE A 28 6.31 27.01 -4.83
N ASP A 29 6.47 28.26 -4.41
CA ASP A 29 7.47 29.19 -4.94
C ASP A 29 8.89 28.65 -4.73
N ALA A 30 9.20 28.22 -3.50
CA ALA A 30 10.50 27.61 -3.18
C ALA A 30 10.78 26.31 -3.97
N CYS A 31 9.76 25.52 -4.33
CA CYS A 31 9.93 24.34 -5.18
C CYS A 31 10.36 24.74 -6.60
N LEU A 32 9.82 25.86 -7.13
CA LEU A 32 10.21 26.38 -8.43
C LEU A 32 11.70 26.80 -8.44
N ASP A 33 12.13 27.52 -7.41
CA ASP A 33 13.53 27.95 -7.27
C ASP A 33 14.51 26.78 -7.15
N GLU A 34 14.09 25.70 -6.52
CA GLU A 34 14.91 24.51 -6.26
C GLU A 34 14.73 23.38 -7.28
N ASP A 35 13.97 23.61 -8.36
CA ASP A 35 13.70 22.62 -9.41
C ASP A 35 13.14 21.30 -8.86
N ILE A 36 12.17 21.39 -7.93
CA ILE A 36 11.38 20.26 -7.45
C ILE A 36 10.04 20.26 -8.19
N ARG A 37 9.73 19.16 -8.85
CA ARG A 37 8.45 19.01 -9.55
C ARG A 37 7.29 18.93 -8.55
N ILE A 38 6.25 19.70 -8.78
CA ILE A 38 4.97 19.56 -8.07
C ILE A 38 3.97 18.88 -9.00
N ILE A 39 3.39 17.77 -8.54
CA ILE A 39 2.20 17.16 -9.15
C ILE A 39 0.99 17.70 -8.40
N HIS A 40 0.26 18.58 -9.04
CA HIS A 40 -0.93 19.21 -8.47
C HIS A 40 -2.16 18.32 -8.69
N VAL A 41 -2.78 17.86 -7.61
CA VAL A 41 -3.94 16.94 -7.64
C VAL A 41 -5.28 17.67 -7.53
N ARG A 42 -6.39 16.95 -7.63
CA ARG A 42 -7.76 17.48 -7.49
C ARG A 42 -8.34 17.27 -6.09
N HIS A 43 -7.74 16.36 -5.32
CA HIS A 43 -8.14 16.04 -3.95
C HIS A 43 -6.93 15.69 -3.12
N GLU A 44 -6.83 16.16 -1.88
CA GLU A 44 -5.65 15.98 -1.01
C GLU A 44 -5.34 14.50 -0.73
N ALA A 45 -6.36 13.65 -0.68
CA ALA A 45 -6.15 12.22 -0.55
C ALA A 45 -5.30 11.65 -1.68
N ALA A 46 -5.50 12.12 -2.91
CA ALA A 46 -4.70 11.69 -4.06
C ALA A 46 -3.22 12.05 -3.91
N ALA A 47 -2.91 13.22 -3.32
CA ALA A 47 -1.52 13.62 -3.05
C ALA A 47 -0.82 12.61 -2.12
N VAL A 48 -1.48 12.17 -1.04
CA VAL A 48 -0.88 11.22 -0.09
C VAL A 48 -0.80 9.82 -0.70
N TYR A 49 -1.81 9.34 -1.44
CA TYR A 49 -1.74 8.07 -2.17
C TYR A 49 -0.59 8.08 -3.20
N MET A 50 -0.42 9.17 -3.94
CA MET A 50 0.68 9.29 -4.89
C MET A 50 2.04 9.31 -4.18
N ALA A 51 2.18 10.03 -3.06
CA ALA A 51 3.40 10.05 -2.25
C ALA A 51 3.75 8.65 -1.73
N GLU A 52 2.76 7.89 -1.25
CA GLU A 52 2.92 6.50 -0.81
C GLU A 52 3.44 5.61 -1.94
N ALA A 53 2.76 5.59 -3.08
CA ALA A 53 3.17 4.74 -4.21
C ALA A 53 4.54 5.13 -4.76
N TYR A 54 4.83 6.43 -4.85
CA TYR A 54 6.13 6.93 -5.32
C TYR A 54 7.27 6.51 -4.40
N ALA A 55 7.06 6.60 -3.07
CA ALA A 55 8.03 6.14 -2.09
C ALA A 55 8.32 4.64 -2.24
N ARG A 56 7.28 3.82 -2.40
CA ARG A 56 7.41 2.36 -2.60
C ARG A 56 8.18 2.01 -3.86
N MET A 57 8.01 2.77 -4.93
CA MET A 57 8.67 2.50 -6.22
C MET A 57 10.10 3.03 -6.29
N THR A 58 10.38 4.18 -5.68
CA THR A 58 11.66 4.90 -5.83
C THR A 58 12.64 4.69 -4.69
N ARG A 59 12.23 4.05 -3.58
CA ARG A 59 13.02 3.89 -2.34
C ARG A 59 13.35 5.23 -1.64
N ARG A 60 12.60 6.27 -1.97
CA ARG A 60 12.75 7.61 -1.39
C ARG A 60 11.63 7.86 -0.39
N ILE A 61 11.73 8.92 0.36
CA ILE A 61 10.58 9.40 1.13
C ILE A 61 9.56 10.02 0.16
N GLY A 62 8.28 9.63 0.30
CA GLY A 62 7.21 10.29 -0.42
C GLY A 62 6.82 11.59 0.30
N VAL A 63 6.60 12.66 -0.44
CA VAL A 63 6.21 13.95 0.17
C VAL A 63 4.87 14.38 -0.37
N ALA A 64 3.91 14.60 0.53
CA ALA A 64 2.62 15.22 0.21
C ALA A 64 2.51 16.57 0.91
N MET A 65 1.86 17.54 0.25
CA MET A 65 1.72 18.89 0.76
C MET A 65 0.28 19.37 0.58
N VAL A 66 -0.35 19.80 1.69
CA VAL A 66 -1.76 20.21 1.73
C VAL A 66 -1.93 21.48 2.53
N THR A 67 -3.06 22.17 2.35
CA THR A 67 -3.38 23.33 3.18
C THR A 67 -3.86 22.91 4.57
N ALA A 68 -4.06 23.89 5.45
CA ALA A 68 -4.55 23.68 6.82
C ALA A 68 -5.99 23.16 6.86
N GLY A 69 -6.39 22.68 8.03
CA GLY A 69 -7.77 22.38 8.36
C GLY A 69 -8.40 21.34 7.45
N ALA A 70 -9.30 21.75 6.57
CA ALA A 70 -10.01 20.86 5.66
C ALA A 70 -9.06 20.09 4.72
N GLY A 71 -7.98 20.72 4.26
CA GLY A 71 -6.99 20.05 3.42
C GLY A 71 -6.29 18.91 4.14
N LEU A 72 -5.88 19.12 5.40
CA LEU A 72 -5.36 18.03 6.22
C LEU A 72 -6.40 16.93 6.45
N CYS A 73 -7.65 17.29 6.77
CA CYS A 73 -8.70 16.31 7.04
C CYS A 73 -8.92 15.37 5.84
N ASN A 74 -8.86 15.88 4.62
CA ASN A 74 -8.97 15.08 3.41
C ASN A 74 -7.77 14.13 3.21
N ALA A 75 -6.63 14.38 3.83
CA ALA A 75 -5.42 13.56 3.76
C ALA A 75 -5.37 12.42 4.79
N ILE A 76 -6.32 12.34 5.73
CA ILE A 76 -6.25 11.43 6.88
C ILE A 76 -6.40 9.95 6.47
N ALA A 77 -7.38 9.61 5.63
CA ALA A 77 -7.59 8.22 5.22
C ALA A 77 -6.36 7.63 4.49
N PRO A 78 -5.74 8.29 3.49
CA PRO A 78 -4.52 7.78 2.88
C PRO A 78 -3.31 7.83 3.82
N LEU A 79 -3.26 8.73 4.79
CA LEU A 79 -2.21 8.71 5.82
C LEU A 79 -2.29 7.44 6.66
N PHE A 80 -3.50 6.99 7.02
CA PHE A 80 -3.72 5.69 7.65
C PHE A 80 -3.27 4.53 6.74
N THR A 81 -3.50 4.63 5.44
CA THR A 81 -3.02 3.62 4.48
C THR A 81 -1.49 3.54 4.48
N ALA A 82 -0.79 4.66 4.43
CA ALA A 82 0.67 4.71 4.50
C ALA A 82 1.22 4.13 5.82
N THR A 83 0.50 4.30 6.93
CA THR A 83 0.84 3.66 8.23
C THR A 83 0.75 2.14 8.13
N GLN A 84 -0.35 1.64 7.60
CA GLN A 84 -0.60 0.20 7.49
C GLN A 84 0.30 -0.49 6.46
N SER A 85 0.68 0.21 5.39
CA SER A 85 1.61 -0.28 4.37
C SER A 85 3.08 -0.10 4.75
N GLN A 86 3.35 0.51 5.92
CA GLN A 86 4.71 0.76 6.42
C GLN A 86 5.57 1.56 5.42
N THR A 87 4.97 2.60 4.85
CA THR A 87 5.62 3.40 3.80
C THR A 87 6.07 4.75 4.36
N PRO A 88 7.34 5.17 4.11
CA PRO A 88 7.85 6.46 4.58
C PRO A 88 7.22 7.61 3.77
N VAL A 89 6.27 8.30 4.38
CA VAL A 89 5.61 9.48 3.81
C VAL A 89 5.79 10.66 4.76
N LEU A 90 6.20 11.81 4.25
CA LEU A 90 6.17 13.09 4.95
C LEU A 90 4.97 13.90 4.46
N LEU A 91 3.99 14.09 5.33
CA LEU A 91 2.89 15.00 5.10
C LEU A 91 3.22 16.38 5.66
N LEU A 92 3.24 17.39 4.81
CA LEU A 92 3.36 18.79 5.17
C LEU A 92 1.99 19.44 5.07
N SER A 93 1.48 19.99 6.16
CA SER A 93 0.27 20.81 6.13
C SER A 93 0.59 22.26 6.44
N GLY A 94 -0.07 23.20 5.79
CA GLY A 94 -0.10 24.58 6.26
C GLY A 94 -0.77 24.67 7.63
N ASP A 95 -0.55 25.78 8.33
CA ASP A 95 -1.24 26.10 9.58
C ASP A 95 -1.44 27.61 9.72
N SER A 96 -2.32 28.02 10.64
CA SER A 96 -2.54 29.43 10.98
C SER A 96 -1.24 30.06 11.52
N GLU A 97 -1.15 31.38 11.38
CA GLU A 97 -0.07 32.17 11.96
C GLU A 97 -0.05 32.02 13.48
N VAL A 98 1.16 31.90 14.06
CA VAL A 98 1.34 31.73 15.52
C VAL A 98 0.72 32.88 16.31
N GLU A 99 0.83 34.12 15.81
CA GLU A 99 0.27 35.31 16.45
C GLU A 99 -1.26 35.29 16.56
N LEU A 100 -1.94 34.45 15.77
CA LEU A 100 -3.38 34.33 15.72
C LEU A 100 -3.92 33.10 16.50
N ASP A 101 -3.06 32.38 17.17
CA ASP A 101 -3.44 31.19 17.95
C ASP A 101 -4.55 31.49 18.97
N GLY A 102 -5.59 30.65 18.94
CA GLY A 102 -6.74 30.77 19.84
C GLY A 102 -7.69 31.93 19.53
N LYS A 103 -7.48 32.63 18.41
CA LYS A 103 -8.34 33.73 17.98
C LYS A 103 -9.41 33.33 16.96
N GLY A 104 -9.47 32.06 16.56
CA GLY A 104 -10.40 31.55 15.54
C GLY A 104 -9.98 31.89 14.14
N SER A 105 -8.70 31.75 13.82
CA SER A 105 -8.14 31.97 12.50
C SER A 105 -8.75 31.04 11.46
N PHE A 106 -8.70 31.47 10.19
CA PHE A 106 -9.17 30.65 9.09
C PHE A 106 -8.43 29.30 9.05
N GLN A 107 -9.21 28.21 9.11
CA GLN A 107 -8.73 26.81 9.14
C GLN A 107 -7.89 26.45 10.38
N GLU A 108 -7.95 27.23 11.45
CA GLU A 108 -7.28 26.90 12.71
C GLU A 108 -7.85 25.60 13.29
N MET A 109 -6.98 24.63 13.59
CA MET A 109 -7.34 23.39 14.28
C MET A 109 -6.09 22.72 14.87
N ASP A 110 -6.28 21.85 15.85
CA ASP A 110 -5.19 21.04 16.40
C ASP A 110 -4.85 19.87 15.45
N GLN A 111 -4.07 20.17 14.42
CA GLN A 111 -3.69 19.22 13.38
C GLN A 111 -2.80 18.09 13.90
N VAL A 112 -1.91 18.40 14.85
CA VAL A 112 -1.02 17.42 15.47
C VAL A 112 -1.81 16.37 16.25
N LYS A 113 -2.84 16.79 17.00
CA LYS A 113 -3.69 15.87 17.75
C LYS A 113 -4.43 14.89 16.86
N ILE A 114 -4.83 15.31 15.65
CA ILE A 114 -5.50 14.44 14.70
C ILE A 114 -4.53 13.42 14.09
N THR A 115 -3.32 13.85 13.75
CA THR A 115 -2.35 13.02 13.03
C THR A 115 -1.48 12.14 13.93
N CYS A 116 -1.32 12.47 15.22
CA CYS A 116 -0.44 11.74 16.13
C CYS A 116 -0.77 10.25 16.28
N ALA A 117 -2.05 9.87 16.13
CA ALA A 117 -2.47 8.47 16.18
C ALA A 117 -2.13 7.67 14.90
N LEU A 118 -1.80 8.36 13.81
CA LEU A 118 -1.56 7.77 12.48
C LEU A 118 -0.11 7.91 12.02
N THR A 119 0.71 8.63 12.76
CA THR A 119 2.07 8.97 12.34
C THR A 119 3.10 8.55 13.38
N LYS A 120 4.30 8.29 12.94
CA LYS A 120 5.44 8.00 13.82
C LYS A 120 5.98 9.25 14.51
N TYR A 121 5.72 10.40 13.93
CA TYR A 121 6.07 11.70 14.45
C TYR A 121 5.12 12.74 13.87
N SER A 122 4.58 13.59 14.72
CA SER A 122 3.77 14.75 14.33
C SER A 122 4.13 15.94 15.19
N GLU A 123 4.37 17.09 14.57
CA GLU A 123 4.78 18.31 15.25
C GLU A 123 4.26 19.54 14.52
N ARG A 124 3.95 20.60 15.29
CA ARG A 124 3.66 21.93 14.77
C ARG A 124 4.92 22.80 14.86
N ILE A 125 5.31 23.40 13.73
CA ILE A 125 6.45 24.30 13.67
C ILE A 125 5.95 25.72 13.90
N ASN A 126 6.15 26.20 15.12
CA ASN A 126 5.73 27.52 15.60
C ASN A 126 6.90 28.47 15.93
N GLU A 127 8.15 28.03 15.74
CA GLU A 127 9.35 28.84 15.88
C GLU A 127 10.34 28.53 14.76
N THR A 128 10.91 29.55 14.13
CA THR A 128 11.82 29.40 12.99
C THR A 128 13.04 28.53 13.31
N LYS A 129 13.60 28.63 14.53
CA LYS A 129 14.74 27.80 14.97
C LYS A 129 14.46 26.30 14.98
N ASN A 130 13.18 25.90 15.10
CA ASN A 130 12.74 24.52 15.16
C ASN A 130 12.46 23.91 13.76
N LEU A 131 12.42 24.71 12.70
CA LEU A 131 12.05 24.24 11.36
C LEU A 131 13.02 23.15 10.87
N ILE A 132 14.30 23.45 10.76
CA ILE A 132 15.31 22.53 10.24
C ILE A 132 15.42 21.26 11.10
N PRO A 133 15.61 21.35 12.43
CA PRO A 133 15.71 20.16 13.28
C PRO A 133 14.49 19.24 13.16
N ASN A 134 13.28 19.79 13.10
CA ASN A 134 12.06 18.97 13.04
C ASN A 134 11.83 18.37 11.65
N VAL A 135 12.21 19.04 10.55
CA VAL A 135 12.16 18.46 9.21
C VAL A 135 13.08 17.25 9.12
N LEU A 136 14.34 17.38 9.56
CA LEU A 136 15.30 16.27 9.59
C LEU A 136 14.82 15.13 10.50
N LYS A 137 14.26 15.47 11.66
CA LYS A 137 13.69 14.50 12.58
C LYS A 137 12.50 13.76 11.97
N ALA A 138 11.58 14.47 11.30
CA ALA A 138 10.43 13.85 10.62
C ALA A 138 10.88 12.88 9.53
N ILE A 139 11.83 13.27 8.68
CA ILE A 139 12.39 12.41 7.63
C ILE A 139 13.03 11.15 8.23
N LYS A 140 13.82 11.32 9.30
CA LYS A 140 14.45 10.20 9.99
C LYS A 140 13.40 9.24 10.55
N PHE A 141 12.43 9.74 11.32
CA PHE A 141 11.39 8.89 11.91
C PHE A 141 10.56 8.18 10.86
N ALA A 142 10.32 8.79 9.69
CA ALA A 142 9.63 8.14 8.59
C ALA A 142 10.37 6.89 8.08
N LYS A 143 11.71 6.92 8.09
CA LYS A 143 12.56 5.86 7.51
C LYS A 143 13.04 4.82 8.54
N ASP A 144 13.21 5.20 9.80
CA ASP A 144 13.83 4.36 10.85
C ASP A 144 12.89 3.23 11.35
N GLY A 145 13.50 2.12 11.74
CA GLY A 145 12.79 0.97 12.28
C GLY A 145 11.81 0.37 11.27
N VAL A 146 10.53 0.20 11.65
CA VAL A 146 9.44 -0.02 10.69
C VAL A 146 9.09 1.34 10.09
N PRO A 147 9.27 1.55 8.78
CA PRO A 147 8.93 2.82 8.16
C PRO A 147 7.45 3.18 8.28
N GLY A 148 7.13 4.45 8.15
CA GLY A 148 5.75 4.92 8.24
C GLY A 148 5.66 6.44 8.08
N PRO A 149 4.45 7.00 8.04
CA PRO A 149 4.26 8.41 7.81
C PRO A 149 4.67 9.27 9.01
N THR A 150 5.03 10.51 8.70
CA THR A 150 5.25 11.61 9.64
C THR A 150 4.53 12.85 9.16
N HIS A 151 4.26 13.78 10.06
CA HIS A 151 3.51 14.99 9.75
C HIS A 151 4.17 16.23 10.38
N LEU A 152 4.19 17.33 9.63
CA LEU A 152 4.57 18.64 10.12
C LEU A 152 3.48 19.67 9.76
N ALA A 153 2.91 20.33 10.77
CA ALA A 153 2.05 21.49 10.60
C ALA A 153 2.91 22.74 10.60
N LEU A 154 2.84 23.52 9.53
CA LEU A 154 3.75 24.62 9.25
C LEU A 154 3.02 25.96 9.36
N ALA A 155 3.26 26.72 10.43
CA ALA A 155 2.66 28.02 10.60
C ALA A 155 3.09 29.00 9.48
N ALA A 156 2.13 29.72 8.90
CA ALA A 156 2.33 30.54 7.70
C ALA A 156 3.35 31.66 7.91
N ASP A 157 3.36 32.31 9.08
CA ASP A 157 4.35 33.33 9.44
C ASP A 157 5.77 32.75 9.56
N ILE A 158 5.92 31.55 10.08
CA ILE A 158 7.24 30.86 10.15
C ILE A 158 7.76 30.54 8.75
N LEU A 159 6.92 30.10 7.82
CA LEU A 159 7.32 29.81 6.45
C LEU A 159 7.82 31.06 5.71
N ASN A 160 7.31 32.25 6.05
CA ASN A 160 7.67 33.53 5.48
C ASN A 160 8.89 34.19 6.15
N THR A 161 9.34 33.69 7.30
CA THR A 161 10.45 34.27 8.05
C THR A 161 11.81 33.87 7.44
N GLU A 162 12.74 34.82 7.35
CA GLU A 162 14.13 34.55 6.97
C GLU A 162 14.85 33.85 8.11
N LEU A 163 15.71 32.89 7.77
CA LEU A 163 16.60 32.25 8.73
C LEU A 163 17.73 33.21 9.14
N ALA A 164 18.02 33.29 10.43
CA ALA A 164 19.07 34.13 10.95
C ALA A 164 20.48 33.69 10.50
N GLU A 165 20.65 32.41 10.19
CA GLU A 165 21.91 31.84 9.69
C GLU A 165 21.68 31.08 8.38
N PRO A 166 22.67 31.08 7.44
CA PRO A 166 22.58 30.29 6.23
C PRO A 166 22.44 28.79 6.57
N PHE A 167 21.59 28.09 5.80
CA PHE A 167 21.52 26.65 5.88
C PHE A 167 22.87 26.02 5.54
N THR A 168 23.55 25.47 6.53
CA THR A 168 24.70 24.59 6.35
C THR A 168 24.23 23.15 6.41
N ASP A 169 24.67 22.34 5.45
CA ASP A 169 24.26 20.92 5.29
C ASP A 169 24.51 20.16 6.61
N LEU A 170 23.48 20.03 7.42
CA LEU A 170 23.54 19.36 8.70
C LEU A 170 23.35 17.85 8.49
N LYS A 171 24.43 17.17 8.11
CA LYS A 171 24.48 15.71 8.28
C LYS A 171 24.50 15.42 9.78
N GLN A 172 23.33 15.29 10.38
CA GLN A 172 23.24 14.75 11.73
C GLN A 172 23.40 13.23 11.64
N ASP A 173 24.49 12.70 12.18
CA ASP A 173 24.65 11.27 12.45
C ASP A 173 23.64 10.83 13.52
N TYR A 174 22.44 10.54 13.10
CA TYR A 174 21.49 9.85 13.94
C TYR A 174 21.84 8.36 13.95
N LYS A 175 22.33 7.86 15.08
CA LYS A 175 22.51 6.41 15.27
C LYS A 175 21.16 5.72 15.05
N SER A 176 21.09 4.82 14.08
CA SER A 176 19.95 3.94 13.89
C SER A 176 19.72 3.06 15.12
N ALA A 177 18.48 2.61 15.32
CA ALA A 177 18.13 1.71 16.41
C ALA A 177 19.00 0.44 16.39
N ARG A 178 19.35 -0.02 17.57
CA ARG A 178 20.14 -1.21 17.95
C ARG A 178 20.52 -2.15 16.80
N ASP A 179 21.81 -2.27 16.53
CA ASP A 179 22.38 -3.36 15.74
C ASP A 179 22.15 -4.68 16.53
N VAL A 180 21.14 -5.43 16.15
CA VAL A 180 21.01 -6.83 16.60
C VAL A 180 21.96 -7.63 15.74
N GLU A 181 23.12 -7.98 16.31
CA GLU A 181 24.20 -8.60 15.54
C GLU A 181 24.01 -10.10 15.33
N GLU A 182 23.43 -10.81 16.32
CA GLU A 182 23.32 -12.27 16.29
C GLU A 182 21.92 -12.75 16.69
N PRO A 183 21.42 -13.86 16.08
CA PRO A 183 20.20 -14.51 16.51
C PRO A 183 20.38 -15.11 17.91
N SER A 184 19.33 -15.08 18.73
CA SER A 184 19.38 -15.66 20.06
C SER A 184 19.61 -17.18 20.01
N ALA A 185 20.27 -17.73 21.05
CA ALA A 185 20.46 -19.20 21.18
C ALA A 185 19.11 -19.96 21.16
N ARG A 186 18.03 -19.30 21.63
CA ARG A 186 16.67 -19.84 21.60
C ARG A 186 16.14 -19.96 20.18
N LEU A 187 16.28 -18.89 19.36
CA LEU A 187 15.88 -18.90 17.97
C LEU A 187 16.70 -19.94 17.17
N ILE A 188 18.02 -19.98 17.34
CA ILE A 188 18.89 -20.95 16.69
C ILE A 188 18.42 -22.38 16.97
N LYS A 189 18.18 -22.71 18.24
CA LYS A 189 17.72 -24.05 18.64
C LYS A 189 16.34 -24.37 18.03
N ALA A 190 15.38 -23.44 18.12
CA ALA A 190 14.04 -23.64 17.57
C ALA A 190 14.08 -23.84 16.05
N PHE A 191 14.86 -23.02 15.34
CA PHE A 191 15.00 -23.10 13.88
C PHE A 191 15.67 -24.39 13.41
N ALA A 192 16.73 -24.85 14.11
CA ALA A 192 17.42 -26.08 13.79
C ALA A 192 16.53 -27.32 13.98
N SER A 193 15.61 -27.31 14.95
CA SER A 193 14.70 -28.43 15.24
C SER A 193 13.39 -28.40 14.48
N ALA A 194 13.00 -27.26 13.87
CA ALA A 194 11.74 -27.14 13.19
C ALA A 194 11.66 -28.01 11.93
N GLU A 195 10.58 -28.75 11.76
CA GLU A 195 10.32 -29.52 10.54
C GLU A 195 9.63 -28.65 9.47
N ARG A 196 8.73 -27.77 9.90
CA ARG A 196 7.83 -26.97 9.06
C ARG A 196 7.80 -25.50 9.49
N PRO A 197 8.96 -24.79 9.42
CA PRO A 197 9.02 -23.38 9.72
C PRO A 197 8.30 -22.55 8.66
N LEU A 198 7.75 -21.39 9.08
CA LEU A 198 7.18 -20.38 8.21
C LEU A 198 7.70 -19.00 8.62
N ILE A 199 8.26 -18.27 7.68
CA ILE A 199 8.66 -16.88 7.88
C ILE A 199 7.60 -15.99 7.22
N ILE A 200 6.98 -15.11 8.02
CA ILE A 200 5.98 -14.15 7.55
C ILE A 200 6.57 -12.76 7.61
N VAL A 201 6.61 -12.07 6.48
CA VAL A 201 7.11 -10.70 6.41
C VAL A 201 5.99 -9.70 6.14
N GLY A 202 6.14 -8.48 6.66
CA GLY A 202 5.12 -7.44 6.60
C GLY A 202 5.08 -6.65 5.30
N PRO A 203 4.14 -5.68 5.20
CA PRO A 203 3.87 -4.90 4.00
C PRO A 203 5.08 -4.10 3.48
N PHE A 204 6.00 -3.71 4.35
CA PHE A 204 7.26 -3.07 3.97
C PHE A 204 8.00 -3.85 2.87
N PHE A 205 7.99 -5.17 2.94
CA PHE A 205 8.64 -6.04 1.97
C PHE A 205 7.85 -6.24 0.67
N GLY A 206 6.65 -5.68 0.55
CA GLY A 206 5.87 -5.65 -0.69
C GLY A 206 6.43 -4.70 -1.76
N MET A 207 7.47 -3.95 -1.44
CA MET A 207 8.17 -3.11 -2.42
C MET A 207 8.96 -3.98 -3.42
N PRO A 208 8.91 -3.69 -4.73
CA PRO A 208 9.47 -4.57 -5.77
C PRO A 208 10.92 -4.95 -5.58
N HIS A 209 11.71 -4.04 -5.04
CA HIS A 209 13.15 -4.24 -4.85
C HIS A 209 13.52 -5.23 -3.74
N PHE A 210 12.56 -5.68 -2.94
CA PHE A 210 12.79 -6.73 -1.94
C PHE A 210 12.52 -8.14 -2.46
N ALA A 211 11.89 -8.29 -3.63
CA ALA A 211 11.50 -9.60 -4.14
C ALA A 211 12.66 -10.61 -4.21
N GLU A 212 13.80 -10.18 -4.78
CA GLU A 212 14.99 -11.04 -4.86
C GLU A 212 15.58 -11.34 -3.47
N LYS A 213 15.66 -10.35 -2.57
CA LYS A 213 16.16 -10.54 -1.20
C LYS A 213 15.32 -11.58 -0.42
N LEU A 214 13.99 -11.54 -0.56
CA LEU A 214 13.11 -12.53 0.08
C LEU A 214 13.29 -13.94 -0.52
N LYS A 215 13.45 -14.05 -1.83
CA LYS A 215 13.71 -15.31 -2.51
C LYS A 215 15.07 -15.90 -2.13
N GLU A 216 16.09 -15.07 -2.01
CA GLU A 216 17.40 -15.48 -1.50
C GLU A 216 17.31 -15.97 -0.07
N LEU A 217 16.60 -15.27 0.82
CA LEU A 217 16.37 -15.66 2.20
C LEU A 217 15.69 -17.03 2.27
N GLU A 218 14.61 -17.24 1.50
CA GLU A 218 13.91 -18.54 1.41
C GLU A 218 14.87 -19.67 1.01
N THR A 219 15.70 -19.40 0.01
CA THR A 219 16.66 -20.39 -0.52
C THR A 219 17.76 -20.72 0.51
N GLN A 220 18.33 -19.70 1.15
CA GLN A 220 19.40 -19.85 2.13
C GLN A 220 18.92 -20.60 3.38
N LEU A 221 17.72 -20.27 3.86
CA LEU A 221 17.15 -20.85 5.08
C LEU A 221 16.45 -22.18 4.85
N ASN A 222 16.20 -22.59 3.60
CA ASN A 222 15.32 -23.72 3.28
C ASN A 222 13.98 -23.67 4.06
N ALA A 223 13.43 -22.48 4.21
CA ALA A 223 12.19 -22.18 4.93
C ALA A 223 11.33 -21.21 4.12
N PRO A 224 10.02 -21.45 3.94
CA PRO A 224 9.16 -20.55 3.16
C PRO A 224 9.13 -19.14 3.74
N VAL A 225 9.24 -18.14 2.86
CA VAL A 225 9.10 -16.72 3.19
C VAL A 225 7.86 -16.16 2.51
N VAL A 226 6.86 -15.75 3.27
CA VAL A 226 5.57 -15.28 2.75
C VAL A 226 5.37 -13.82 3.13
N MET A 227 5.22 -12.95 2.13
CA MET A 227 4.87 -11.54 2.33
C MET A 227 3.35 -11.39 2.41
N MET A 228 2.88 -10.67 3.44
CA MET A 228 1.45 -10.46 3.70
C MET A 228 1.15 -8.96 3.88
N GLU A 229 0.39 -8.40 2.92
CA GLU A 229 -0.07 -7.01 2.95
C GLU A 229 -1.59 -6.87 2.74
N SER A 230 -2.29 -7.97 2.43
CA SER A 230 -3.72 -7.94 2.19
C SER A 230 -4.53 -7.88 3.49
N PRO A 231 -5.64 -7.12 3.54
CA PRO A 231 -6.58 -7.14 4.66
C PRO A 231 -7.30 -8.49 4.80
N ARG A 232 -7.19 -9.36 3.81
CA ARG A 232 -7.79 -10.71 3.79
C ARG A 232 -6.94 -11.76 4.54
N GLY A 233 -5.72 -11.41 4.95
CA GLY A 233 -4.83 -12.36 5.62
C GLY A 233 -4.58 -13.61 4.79
N PHE A 234 -4.79 -14.80 5.36
CA PHE A 234 -4.63 -16.07 4.64
C PHE A 234 -5.71 -16.36 3.58
N ASN A 235 -6.74 -15.53 3.51
CA ASN A 235 -7.71 -15.58 2.40
C ASN A 235 -7.34 -14.60 1.26
N ASP A 236 -6.13 -14.07 1.25
CA ASP A 236 -5.60 -13.29 0.11
C ASP A 236 -5.55 -14.18 -1.14
N PRO A 237 -6.26 -13.84 -2.22
CA PRO A 237 -6.28 -14.66 -3.44
C PRO A 237 -4.90 -14.89 -4.06
N ARG A 238 -3.92 -14.01 -3.76
CA ARG A 238 -2.53 -14.18 -4.21
C ARG A 238 -1.82 -15.34 -3.50
N LEU A 239 -2.30 -15.72 -2.32
CA LEU A 239 -1.75 -16.81 -1.52
C LEU A 239 -2.40 -18.16 -1.80
N GLY A 240 -3.32 -18.25 -2.78
CA GLY A 240 -3.96 -19.49 -3.21
C GLY A 240 -4.55 -20.27 -2.03
N ASN A 241 -4.21 -21.54 -1.93
CA ASN A 241 -4.66 -22.44 -0.84
C ASN A 241 -3.66 -22.55 0.32
N ILE A 242 -2.93 -21.47 0.65
CA ILE A 242 -1.96 -21.47 1.78
C ILE A 242 -2.62 -21.88 3.10
N LYS A 243 -3.88 -21.53 3.28
CA LYS A 243 -4.65 -21.79 4.51
C LYS A 243 -4.66 -23.28 4.89
N SER A 244 -4.65 -24.18 3.90
CA SER A 244 -4.57 -25.64 4.12
C SER A 244 -3.26 -26.11 4.78
N MET A 245 -2.23 -25.28 4.73
CA MET A 245 -0.89 -25.62 5.22
C MET A 245 -0.56 -25.00 6.60
N ILE A 246 -1.32 -23.97 7.03
CA ILE A 246 -0.96 -23.16 8.21
C ILE A 246 -1.03 -23.96 9.52
N ASN A 247 -1.98 -24.86 9.68
CA ASN A 247 -2.10 -25.72 10.86
C ASN A 247 -0.99 -26.78 10.96
N LEU A 248 -0.20 -26.98 9.91
CA LEU A 248 0.94 -27.89 9.89
C LEU A 248 2.25 -27.23 10.36
N VAL A 249 2.27 -25.90 10.43
CA VAL A 249 3.47 -25.13 10.80
C VAL A 249 3.82 -25.36 12.27
N ASP A 250 5.09 -25.64 12.55
CA ASP A 250 5.60 -25.88 13.91
C ASP A 250 6.43 -24.71 14.46
N LEU A 251 6.93 -23.84 13.58
CA LEU A 251 7.65 -22.62 13.93
C LEU A 251 7.20 -21.46 13.05
N VAL A 252 6.80 -20.35 13.66
CA VAL A 252 6.46 -19.11 12.96
C VAL A 252 7.44 -18.01 13.35
N ILE A 253 8.09 -17.41 12.35
CA ILE A 253 8.95 -16.24 12.52
C ILE A 253 8.29 -15.06 11.80
N VAL A 254 8.01 -13.99 12.53
CA VAL A 254 7.32 -12.82 12.00
C VAL A 254 8.28 -11.63 11.94
N VAL A 255 8.38 -10.98 10.78
CA VAL A 255 9.26 -9.82 10.56
C VAL A 255 8.46 -8.63 10.03
N GLY A 256 8.40 -7.56 10.80
CA GLY A 256 7.72 -6.32 10.40
C GLY A 256 6.20 -6.46 10.18
N LYS A 257 5.59 -7.58 10.56
CA LYS A 257 4.15 -7.84 10.42
C LYS A 257 3.48 -7.87 11.79
N PRO A 258 2.44 -7.07 12.03
CA PRO A 258 1.63 -7.21 13.24
C PRO A 258 0.97 -8.60 13.33
N ILE A 259 0.87 -9.14 14.56
CA ILE A 259 0.09 -10.36 14.82
C ILE A 259 -1.34 -9.92 15.13
N ASP A 260 -2.08 -9.64 14.08
CA ASP A 260 -3.41 -9.05 14.07
C ASP A 260 -4.47 -9.97 13.45
N PHE A 261 -5.63 -9.42 13.06
CA PHE A 261 -6.73 -10.15 12.42
C PHE A 261 -6.30 -10.86 11.13
N THR A 262 -5.32 -10.34 10.39
CA THR A 262 -4.83 -10.95 9.14
C THR A 262 -4.08 -12.26 9.39
N LEU A 263 -3.54 -12.45 10.60
CA LEU A 263 -2.95 -13.69 11.09
C LEU A 263 -3.90 -14.42 12.06
N SER A 264 -5.20 -14.11 12.03
CA SER A 264 -6.18 -14.67 12.98
C SER A 264 -5.71 -14.55 14.43
N TYR A 265 -5.01 -13.44 14.77
CA TYR A 265 -4.40 -13.17 16.07
C TYR A 265 -3.44 -14.28 16.55
N GLY A 266 -2.96 -15.14 15.67
CA GLY A 266 -2.16 -16.32 15.99
C GLY A 266 -2.95 -17.39 16.72
N SER A 267 -4.26 -17.49 16.54
CA SER A 267 -5.15 -18.39 17.26
C SER A 267 -4.83 -19.87 17.00
N VAL A 268 -5.22 -20.74 17.93
CA VAL A 268 -5.02 -22.19 17.80
C VAL A 268 -5.97 -22.85 16.80
N GLU A 269 -7.03 -22.17 16.43
CA GLU A 269 -7.94 -22.61 15.37
C GLU A 269 -7.32 -22.43 13.97
N ALA A 270 -6.43 -21.45 13.81
CA ALA A 270 -5.75 -21.19 12.55
C ALA A 270 -4.37 -21.88 12.49
N PHE A 271 -3.64 -21.91 13.59
CA PHE A 271 -2.28 -22.42 13.65
C PHE A 271 -2.19 -23.64 14.56
N ASN A 272 -1.17 -24.46 14.35
CA ASN A 272 -0.84 -25.54 15.27
C ASN A 272 -0.68 -25.01 16.71
N ALA A 273 -1.39 -25.63 17.66
CA ALA A 273 -1.37 -25.23 19.05
C ALA A 273 0.05 -25.30 19.70
N ASN A 274 0.92 -26.17 19.16
CA ASN A 274 2.30 -26.34 19.61
C ASN A 274 3.32 -25.51 18.82
N ALA A 275 2.88 -24.71 17.85
CA ALA A 275 3.79 -23.85 17.09
C ALA A 275 4.48 -22.83 17.99
N GLU A 276 5.80 -22.76 17.89
CA GLU A 276 6.59 -21.71 18.57
C GLU A 276 6.64 -20.45 17.71
N TRP A 277 6.59 -19.28 18.38
CA TRP A 277 6.56 -18.00 17.70
C TRP A 277 7.74 -17.12 18.10
N PHE A 278 8.31 -16.45 17.10
CA PHE A 278 9.33 -15.40 17.23
C PHE A 278 8.86 -14.19 16.44
N ALA A 279 8.94 -12.99 17.04
CA ALA A 279 8.39 -11.78 16.45
C ALA A 279 9.40 -10.62 16.50
N TYR A 280 9.77 -10.09 15.33
CA TYR A 280 10.68 -8.98 15.14
C TYR A 280 9.92 -7.87 14.42
N ILE A 281 9.26 -7.00 15.17
CA ILE A 281 8.16 -6.17 14.65
C ILE A 281 8.41 -4.66 14.73
N GLY A 282 9.55 -4.22 15.24
CA GLY A 282 10.00 -2.81 15.19
C GLY A 282 9.05 -1.80 15.82
N SER A 283 8.27 -2.22 16.85
CA SER A 283 7.38 -1.38 17.63
C SER A 283 7.09 -2.01 18.98
N HIS A 284 7.38 -1.29 20.06
CA HIS A 284 7.13 -1.74 21.43
C HIS A 284 5.63 -2.05 21.67
N GLU A 285 4.73 -1.25 21.10
CA GLU A 285 3.29 -1.48 21.20
C GLU A 285 2.89 -2.80 20.52
N LEU A 286 3.42 -3.06 19.32
CA LEU A 286 3.13 -4.30 18.57
C LEU A 286 3.73 -5.53 19.26
N VAL A 287 4.91 -5.40 19.89
CA VAL A 287 5.49 -6.46 20.74
C VAL A 287 4.57 -6.79 21.91
N THR A 288 4.00 -5.78 22.55
CA THR A 288 3.04 -5.97 23.66
C THR A 288 1.77 -6.67 23.16
N LYS A 289 1.21 -6.25 22.00
CA LYS A 289 0.05 -6.92 21.38
C LYS A 289 0.36 -8.38 21.01
N ALA A 290 1.54 -8.66 20.47
CA ALA A 290 1.97 -10.02 20.15
C ALA A 290 2.00 -10.93 21.40
N ARG A 291 2.54 -10.43 22.52
CA ARG A 291 2.55 -11.15 23.81
C ARG A 291 1.14 -11.46 24.30
N ASN A 292 0.23 -10.49 24.21
CA ASN A 292 -1.16 -10.68 24.61
C ASN A 292 -1.89 -11.72 23.76
N ASN A 293 -1.62 -11.74 22.44
CA ASN A 293 -2.29 -12.66 21.51
C ASN A 293 -1.76 -14.10 21.59
N LEU A 294 -0.46 -14.28 21.80
CA LEU A 294 0.20 -15.60 21.72
C LEU A 294 0.47 -16.27 23.06
N GLY A 295 0.56 -15.50 24.15
CA GLY A 295 0.91 -16.04 25.47
C GLY A 295 2.22 -16.82 25.44
N ASP A 296 2.22 -18.03 26.03
CA ASP A 296 3.40 -18.89 26.16
C ASP A 296 3.95 -19.45 24.83
N ARG A 297 3.18 -19.36 23.74
CA ARG A 297 3.66 -19.74 22.41
C ARG A 297 4.67 -18.74 21.84
N LEU A 298 4.63 -17.48 22.28
CA LEU A 298 5.63 -16.49 21.92
C LEU A 298 6.90 -16.69 22.74
N LYS A 299 7.93 -17.17 22.08
CA LYS A 299 9.22 -17.48 22.73
C LYS A 299 10.12 -16.25 22.83
N GLU A 300 10.00 -15.35 21.85
CA GLU A 300 10.79 -14.13 21.78
C GLU A 300 10.03 -13.05 20.98
N ALA A 301 10.09 -11.81 21.43
CA ALA A 301 9.59 -10.68 20.65
C ALA A 301 10.45 -9.45 20.92
N GLU A 302 10.92 -8.82 19.83
CA GLU A 302 11.83 -7.69 19.89
C GLU A 302 11.36 -6.53 19.00
N ASP A 303 11.67 -5.33 19.49
CA ASP A 303 11.48 -4.07 18.76
C ASP A 303 12.72 -3.79 17.90
N ILE A 304 12.81 -4.46 16.76
CA ILE A 304 13.88 -4.25 15.78
C ILE A 304 13.32 -4.00 14.39
N GLY A 305 14.06 -3.22 13.60
CA GLY A 305 13.66 -2.89 12.24
C GLY A 305 13.62 -4.11 11.31
N PRO A 306 12.75 -4.12 10.30
CA PRO A 306 12.54 -5.27 9.45
C PRO A 306 13.80 -5.67 8.65
N LEU A 307 14.63 -4.71 8.22
CA LEU A 307 15.87 -5.03 7.51
C LEU A 307 16.90 -5.68 8.43
N THR A 308 17.10 -5.14 9.64
CA THR A 308 17.98 -5.71 10.67
C THR A 308 17.54 -7.14 11.01
N ALA A 309 16.22 -7.37 11.14
CA ALA A 309 15.70 -8.70 11.40
C ALA A 309 15.98 -9.69 10.25
N ILE A 310 15.85 -9.27 8.99
CA ILE A 310 16.20 -10.13 7.84
C ILE A 310 17.70 -10.45 7.84
N ASP A 311 18.56 -9.46 8.07
CA ASP A 311 20.01 -9.67 8.09
C ASP A 311 20.43 -10.61 9.25
N MET A 312 19.78 -10.52 10.41
CA MET A 312 19.92 -11.45 11.51
C MET A 312 19.48 -12.87 11.12
N LEU A 313 18.30 -13.02 10.47
CA LEU A 313 17.80 -14.34 10.06
C LEU A 313 18.70 -15.01 9.02
N GLN A 314 19.39 -14.26 8.15
CA GLN A 314 20.35 -14.84 7.19
C GLN A 314 21.46 -15.62 7.86
N LYS A 315 21.84 -15.28 9.10
CA LYS A 315 22.86 -15.99 9.88
C LYS A 315 22.41 -17.39 10.33
N LEU A 316 21.11 -17.71 10.24
CA LEU A 316 20.59 -19.05 10.50
C LEU A 316 20.81 -20.04 9.35
N ALA A 317 21.38 -19.62 8.22
CA ALA A 317 21.51 -20.44 7.02
C ALA A 317 22.30 -21.76 7.24
N SER A 318 23.27 -21.78 8.17
CA SER A 318 24.05 -22.96 8.52
C SER A 318 23.36 -23.92 9.50
N GLU A 319 22.29 -23.46 10.14
CA GLU A 319 21.67 -24.20 11.26
C GLU A 319 20.71 -25.31 10.78
N ARG A 320 20.39 -25.33 9.48
CA ARG A 320 19.43 -26.27 8.92
C ARG A 320 19.84 -26.80 7.54
N THR A 321 19.88 -28.11 7.39
CA THR A 321 20.21 -28.78 6.12
C THR A 321 18.98 -29.31 5.36
N GLY A 322 17.83 -29.44 6.02
CA GLY A 322 16.54 -29.91 5.47
C GLY A 322 15.57 -28.80 5.09
N GLY A 323 14.37 -29.18 4.62
CA GLY A 323 13.25 -28.24 4.43
C GLY A 323 12.81 -28.01 2.99
N ARG A 324 13.58 -28.37 1.97
CA ARG A 324 13.22 -28.15 0.54
C ARG A 324 11.87 -28.75 0.16
N LYS A 325 11.51 -29.93 0.74
CA LYS A 325 10.20 -30.55 0.47
C LYS A 325 9.07 -29.72 1.05
N TRP A 326 9.27 -29.13 2.23
CA TRP A 326 8.31 -28.25 2.87
C TRP A 326 8.12 -26.95 2.08
N VAL A 327 9.21 -26.29 1.71
CA VAL A 327 9.17 -25.10 0.83
C VAL A 327 8.38 -25.41 -0.45
N ALA A 328 8.71 -26.51 -1.13
CA ALA A 328 8.03 -26.90 -2.35
C ALA A 328 6.53 -27.22 -2.13
N ALA A 329 6.17 -27.83 -1.00
CA ALA A 329 4.77 -28.11 -0.67
C ALA A 329 3.97 -26.82 -0.44
N LEU A 330 4.50 -25.89 0.36
CA LEU A 330 3.84 -24.62 0.64
C LEU A 330 3.76 -23.74 -0.61
N ARG A 331 4.79 -23.70 -1.45
CA ARG A 331 4.75 -22.98 -2.73
C ARG A 331 3.69 -23.55 -3.67
N ARG A 332 3.58 -24.88 -3.79
CA ARG A 332 2.48 -25.51 -4.56
C ARG A 332 1.10 -25.10 -4.03
N ALA A 333 0.91 -25.02 -2.71
CA ALA A 333 -0.35 -24.57 -2.13
C ALA A 333 -0.63 -23.10 -2.47
N ILE A 334 0.39 -22.22 -2.44
CA ILE A 334 0.26 -20.82 -2.85
C ILE A 334 -0.08 -20.70 -4.33
N ASP A 335 0.51 -21.53 -5.19
CA ASP A 335 0.29 -21.48 -6.64
C ASP A 335 -1.01 -22.19 -7.06
N HIS A 336 -1.57 -23.02 -6.17
CA HIS A 336 -2.80 -23.75 -6.46
C HIS A 336 -4.02 -22.84 -6.43
N ARG A 337 -4.70 -22.74 -7.57
CA ARG A 337 -5.94 -21.99 -7.76
C ARG A 337 -6.88 -22.83 -8.61
N ASP A 338 -7.76 -23.57 -7.94
CA ASP A 338 -8.77 -24.38 -8.62
C ASP A 338 -10.05 -23.56 -8.83
N PHE A 339 -10.31 -23.22 -10.07
CA PHE A 339 -11.53 -22.55 -10.50
C PHE A 339 -12.59 -23.51 -11.06
N SER A 340 -12.32 -24.82 -11.11
CA SER A 340 -13.17 -25.81 -11.78
C SER A 340 -14.63 -25.80 -11.33
N ILE A 341 -14.87 -25.60 -10.03
CA ILE A 341 -16.23 -25.49 -9.47
C ILE A 341 -16.95 -24.26 -10.06
N LEU A 342 -16.27 -23.12 -10.12
CA LEU A 342 -16.83 -21.87 -10.65
C LEU A 342 -16.95 -21.92 -12.17
N GLU A 343 -15.98 -22.51 -12.87
CA GLU A 343 -16.02 -22.72 -14.32
C GLU A 343 -17.21 -23.57 -14.73
N ASN A 344 -17.52 -24.63 -13.98
CA ASN A 344 -18.68 -25.47 -14.24
C ASN A 344 -20.03 -24.81 -13.93
N GLN A 345 -20.05 -23.75 -13.13
CA GLN A 345 -21.26 -23.01 -12.73
C GLN A 345 -21.47 -21.73 -13.52
N THR A 346 -20.49 -21.29 -14.31
CA THR A 346 -20.53 -20.02 -15.04
C THR A 346 -20.67 -20.23 -16.53
N ASN A 347 -21.46 -19.36 -17.16
CA ASN A 347 -21.53 -19.31 -18.61
C ASN A 347 -20.27 -18.61 -19.16
N HIS A 348 -19.39 -19.34 -19.83
CA HIS A 348 -18.16 -18.82 -20.40
C HIS A 348 -18.36 -17.78 -21.53
N ALA A 349 -19.55 -17.69 -22.10
CA ALA A 349 -19.90 -16.67 -23.09
C ALA A 349 -20.30 -15.34 -22.43
N GLU A 350 -20.56 -15.32 -21.12
CA GLU A 350 -20.90 -14.10 -20.40
C GLU A 350 -19.68 -13.36 -19.87
N LEU A 351 -19.76 -12.05 -19.93
CA LEU A 351 -18.77 -11.17 -19.31
C LEU A 351 -19.02 -11.08 -17.79
N ASN A 352 -18.41 -11.96 -17.04
CA ASN A 352 -18.43 -12.02 -15.58
C ASN A 352 -17.04 -11.81 -14.99
N SER A 353 -16.94 -11.76 -13.66
CA SER A 353 -15.67 -11.48 -12.99
C SER A 353 -14.55 -12.48 -13.35
N LEU A 354 -14.86 -13.77 -13.50
CA LEU A 354 -13.89 -14.82 -13.86
C LEU A 354 -13.46 -14.70 -15.33
N THR A 355 -14.42 -14.63 -16.27
CA THR A 355 -14.11 -14.52 -17.71
C THR A 355 -13.39 -13.21 -18.02
N PHE A 356 -13.76 -12.11 -17.36
CA PHE A 356 -13.05 -10.84 -17.43
C PHE A 356 -11.58 -10.99 -16.99
N ALA A 357 -11.32 -11.46 -15.77
CA ALA A 357 -9.96 -11.55 -15.24
C ALA A 357 -9.09 -12.56 -16.03
N SER A 358 -9.67 -13.68 -16.47
CA SER A 358 -8.99 -14.69 -17.30
C SER A 358 -8.62 -14.14 -18.68
N THR A 359 -9.55 -13.41 -19.31
CA THR A 359 -9.29 -12.78 -20.62
C THR A 359 -8.23 -11.70 -20.52
N VAL A 360 -8.30 -10.85 -19.49
CA VAL A 360 -7.26 -9.85 -19.23
C VAL A 360 -5.89 -10.52 -19.02
N ASN A 361 -5.82 -11.58 -18.23
CA ASN A 361 -4.58 -12.33 -18.04
C ASN A 361 -4.02 -12.87 -19.39
N THR A 362 -4.90 -13.36 -20.26
CA THR A 362 -4.52 -13.82 -21.61
C THR A 362 -4.00 -12.67 -22.47
N ILE A 363 -4.70 -11.51 -22.49
CA ILE A 363 -4.26 -10.30 -23.21
C ILE A 363 -2.87 -9.86 -22.77
N LEU A 364 -2.59 -9.91 -21.47
CA LEU A 364 -1.33 -9.47 -20.88
C LEU A 364 -0.21 -10.52 -21.00
N SER A 365 -0.52 -11.79 -21.28
CA SER A 365 0.44 -12.91 -21.21
C SER A 365 1.68 -12.73 -22.10
N SER A 366 1.56 -12.02 -23.21
CA SER A 366 2.65 -11.72 -24.16
C SER A 366 3.41 -10.42 -23.83
N ARG A 367 3.12 -9.74 -22.70
CA ARG A 367 3.66 -8.43 -22.36
C ARG A 367 4.51 -8.48 -21.10
N ASP A 368 5.72 -7.94 -21.18
CA ASP A 368 6.65 -7.74 -20.05
C ASP A 368 6.78 -6.26 -19.66
N ASP A 369 6.06 -5.39 -20.36
CA ASP A 369 6.09 -3.94 -20.19
C ASP A 369 4.90 -3.41 -19.38
N VAL A 370 4.15 -4.28 -18.69
CA VAL A 370 2.96 -3.95 -17.91
C VAL A 370 3.26 -4.03 -16.41
N ILE A 371 2.77 -3.03 -15.68
CA ILE A 371 2.66 -3.03 -14.21
C ILE A 371 1.19 -2.81 -13.88
N ALA A 372 0.69 -3.56 -12.91
CA ALA A 372 -0.70 -3.44 -12.47
C ALA A 372 -0.82 -3.08 -10.98
N VAL A 373 -1.84 -2.33 -10.65
CA VAL A 373 -2.34 -2.08 -9.30
C VAL A 373 -3.78 -2.52 -9.19
N SER A 374 -4.18 -3.00 -8.03
CA SER A 374 -5.55 -3.47 -7.78
C SER A 374 -6.15 -2.74 -6.59
N ASP A 375 -7.34 -2.20 -6.78
CA ASP A 375 -8.14 -1.66 -5.68
C ASP A 375 -8.81 -2.78 -4.86
N GLY A 376 -9.53 -2.40 -3.82
CA GLY A 376 -10.36 -3.29 -3.03
C GLY A 376 -11.62 -3.77 -3.77
N GLY A 377 -12.48 -4.47 -3.05
CA GLY A 377 -13.74 -5.03 -3.56
C GLY A 377 -13.60 -6.39 -4.23
N GLU A 378 -14.72 -6.92 -4.73
CA GLU A 378 -14.79 -8.26 -5.30
C GLU A 378 -13.96 -8.38 -6.58
N ILE A 379 -14.09 -7.42 -7.50
CA ILE A 379 -13.33 -7.44 -8.76
C ILE A 379 -11.81 -7.37 -8.53
N GLY A 380 -11.38 -6.61 -7.53
CA GLY A 380 -9.98 -6.54 -7.15
C GLY A 380 -9.41 -7.91 -6.76
N GLN A 381 -10.19 -8.74 -6.06
CA GLN A 381 -9.77 -10.08 -5.68
C GLN A 381 -9.67 -11.05 -6.87
N TRP A 382 -10.56 -10.93 -7.86
CA TRP A 382 -10.43 -11.67 -9.11
C TRP A 382 -9.15 -11.33 -9.85
N VAL A 383 -8.83 -10.04 -9.94
CA VAL A 383 -7.57 -9.57 -10.51
C VAL A 383 -6.37 -10.09 -9.70
N GLN A 384 -6.43 -10.01 -8.37
CA GLN A 384 -5.37 -10.49 -7.48
C GLN A 384 -5.15 -12.00 -7.58
N SER A 385 -6.18 -12.79 -7.91
CA SER A 385 -6.03 -14.24 -8.09
C SER A 385 -5.35 -14.65 -9.40
N LEU A 386 -5.57 -13.92 -10.48
CA LEU A 386 -5.17 -14.31 -11.84
C LEU A 386 -3.99 -13.49 -12.41
N LEU A 387 -3.84 -12.23 -11.99
CA LEU A 387 -2.82 -11.31 -12.52
C LEU A 387 -1.61 -11.14 -11.60
N THR A 388 -1.29 -12.10 -10.75
CA THR A 388 -0.23 -12.02 -9.73
C THR A 388 1.13 -11.60 -10.29
N ARG A 389 1.47 -12.00 -11.53
CA ARG A 389 2.72 -11.65 -12.21
C ARG A 389 2.89 -10.14 -12.42
N TYR A 390 1.80 -9.41 -12.60
CA TYR A 390 1.81 -7.99 -12.96
C TYR A 390 1.58 -7.07 -11.78
N LEU A 391 0.97 -7.60 -10.71
CA LEU A 391 0.58 -6.82 -9.55
C LEU A 391 1.78 -6.42 -8.71
N ILE A 392 1.92 -5.10 -8.52
CA ILE A 392 2.99 -4.52 -7.70
C ILE A 392 2.44 -3.85 -6.43
N MET A 393 1.16 -3.50 -6.44
CA MET A 393 0.50 -2.80 -5.34
C MET A 393 -0.98 -3.16 -5.26
N ILE A 394 -1.48 -3.29 -4.04
CA ILE A 394 -2.90 -3.48 -3.74
C ILE A 394 -3.33 -2.45 -2.69
N ASN A 395 -4.61 -2.36 -2.40
CA ASN A 395 -5.16 -1.41 -1.43
C ASN A 395 -4.71 -1.59 0.04
N GLY A 396 -3.93 -2.63 0.34
CA GLY A 396 -3.28 -2.84 1.64
C GLY A 396 -4.21 -3.12 2.82
N THR A 397 -3.60 -3.33 3.99
CA THR A 397 -4.27 -3.74 5.25
C THR A 397 -5.21 -2.70 5.83
N SER A 398 -5.10 -1.45 5.45
CA SER A 398 -6.01 -0.39 5.90
C SER A 398 -7.47 -0.62 5.47
N GLY A 399 -7.68 -1.37 4.38
CA GLY A 399 -8.98 -1.54 3.76
C GLY A 399 -9.52 -0.27 3.06
N ALA A 400 -8.72 0.79 2.96
CA ALA A 400 -9.09 1.98 2.20
C ALA A 400 -9.22 1.64 0.70
N ILE A 401 -10.21 2.24 0.05
CA ILE A 401 -10.54 2.02 -1.36
C ILE A 401 -10.48 3.34 -2.14
N GLY A 402 -10.37 3.25 -3.47
CA GLY A 402 -10.38 4.40 -4.37
C GLY A 402 -9.01 4.98 -4.69
N GLY A 403 -7.92 4.48 -4.07
CA GLY A 403 -6.56 5.02 -4.25
C GLY A 403 -5.85 4.60 -5.54
N SER A 404 -6.34 3.56 -6.24
CA SER A 404 -5.56 2.89 -7.30
C SER A 404 -5.27 3.74 -8.53
N LEU A 405 -6.14 4.68 -8.91
CA LEU A 405 -5.82 5.65 -9.97
C LEU A 405 -4.62 6.53 -9.56
N SER A 406 -4.61 7.03 -8.32
CA SER A 406 -3.50 7.83 -7.78
C SER A 406 -2.21 7.02 -7.69
N TYR A 407 -2.28 5.76 -7.26
CA TYR A 407 -1.15 4.84 -7.27
C TYR A 407 -0.60 4.64 -8.68
N ALA A 408 -1.47 4.39 -9.65
CA ALA A 408 -1.06 4.20 -11.05
C ALA A 408 -0.35 5.43 -11.61
N MET A 409 -0.84 6.65 -11.34
CA MET A 409 -0.18 7.88 -11.75
C MET A 409 1.23 8.02 -11.16
N ALA A 410 1.40 7.75 -9.87
CA ALA A 410 2.70 7.81 -9.21
C ALA A 410 3.67 6.72 -9.72
N ILE A 411 3.17 5.52 -9.99
CA ILE A 411 3.96 4.43 -10.58
C ILE A 411 4.38 4.81 -12.01
N LYS A 412 3.50 5.47 -12.78
CA LYS A 412 3.83 5.96 -14.13
C LYS A 412 4.95 7.00 -14.12
N LEU A 413 5.02 7.85 -13.08
CA LEU A 413 6.16 8.76 -12.89
C LEU A 413 7.46 8.01 -12.62
N ALA A 414 7.41 6.93 -11.82
CA ALA A 414 8.59 6.12 -11.48
C ALA A 414 9.05 5.22 -12.65
N TYR A 415 8.12 4.76 -13.50
CA TYR A 415 8.35 3.85 -14.62
C TYR A 415 7.71 4.40 -15.91
N PRO A 416 8.26 5.49 -16.47
CA PRO A 416 7.65 6.18 -17.61
C PRO A 416 7.53 5.34 -18.88
N GLU A 417 8.37 4.31 -19.04
CA GLU A 417 8.37 3.39 -20.19
C GLU A 417 7.35 2.26 -20.08
N LYS A 418 6.81 1.99 -18.87
CA LYS A 418 5.86 0.91 -18.64
C LYS A 418 4.41 1.33 -18.89
N HIS A 419 3.57 0.39 -19.28
CA HIS A 419 2.12 0.55 -19.23
C HIS A 419 1.61 0.26 -17.81
N ILE A 420 0.95 1.23 -17.21
CA ILE A 420 0.43 1.09 -15.85
C ILE A 420 -1.08 0.91 -15.90
N LEU A 421 -1.56 -0.20 -15.36
CA LEU A 421 -2.97 -0.56 -15.30
C LEU A 421 -3.48 -0.45 -13.86
N ALA A 422 -4.60 0.26 -13.67
CA ALA A 422 -5.32 0.30 -12.40
C ALA A 422 -6.64 -0.47 -12.53
N PHE A 423 -6.80 -1.55 -11.78
CA PHE A 423 -8.04 -2.33 -11.75
C PHE A 423 -8.90 -1.86 -10.57
N MET A 424 -10.12 -1.42 -10.88
CA MET A 424 -11.04 -0.82 -9.92
C MET A 424 -12.45 -1.35 -10.12
N GLY A 425 -13.27 -1.35 -9.07
CA GLY A 425 -14.71 -1.50 -9.20
C GLY A 425 -15.38 -0.17 -9.53
N ASP A 426 -16.63 -0.22 -10.00
CA ASP A 426 -17.47 0.95 -10.26
C ASP A 426 -17.68 1.81 -8.99
N GLY A 427 -17.81 1.19 -7.81
CA GLY A 427 -17.85 1.91 -6.55
C GLY A 427 -16.53 2.63 -6.23
N THR A 428 -15.39 1.94 -6.40
CA THR A 428 -14.09 2.47 -5.96
C THR A 428 -13.58 3.60 -6.86
N ILE A 429 -13.82 3.55 -8.16
CA ILE A 429 -13.44 4.66 -9.06
C ILE A 429 -14.15 5.97 -8.74
N GLY A 430 -15.36 5.89 -8.16
CA GLY A 430 -16.15 7.07 -7.78
C GLY A 430 -15.45 7.97 -6.76
N PHE A 431 -14.49 7.46 -5.97
CA PHE A 431 -13.77 8.25 -4.96
C PHE A 431 -12.87 9.33 -5.57
N HIS A 432 -12.15 9.00 -6.64
CA HIS A 432 -11.14 9.89 -7.22
C HIS A 432 -11.22 9.97 -8.75
N LEU A 433 -12.42 9.84 -9.31
CA LEU A 433 -12.65 9.92 -10.77
C LEU A 433 -12.11 11.22 -11.40
N ALA A 434 -12.19 12.33 -10.67
CA ALA A 434 -11.69 13.63 -11.13
C ALA A 434 -10.17 13.64 -11.38
N GLU A 435 -9.40 12.70 -10.81
CA GLU A 435 -7.96 12.60 -11.02
C GLU A 435 -7.58 12.15 -12.44
N PHE A 436 -8.55 11.76 -13.29
CA PHE A 436 -8.30 11.65 -14.73
C PHE A 436 -7.82 12.99 -15.32
N GLU A 437 -8.33 14.13 -14.82
CA GLU A 437 -7.83 15.46 -15.24
C GLU A 437 -6.37 15.64 -14.83
N THR A 438 -5.99 15.23 -13.62
CA THR A 438 -4.60 15.26 -13.18
C THR A 438 -3.72 14.40 -14.10
N ALA A 439 -4.15 13.18 -14.42
CA ALA A 439 -3.41 12.31 -15.32
C ALA A 439 -3.24 12.92 -16.72
N VAL A 440 -4.27 13.60 -17.26
CA VAL A 440 -4.22 14.28 -18.56
C VAL A 440 -3.29 15.48 -18.51
N ARG A 441 -3.43 16.36 -17.53
CA ARG A 441 -2.61 17.57 -17.37
C ARG A 441 -1.14 17.28 -17.16
N GLU A 442 -0.83 16.21 -16.41
CA GLU A 442 0.53 15.78 -16.13
C GLU A 442 1.13 14.85 -17.19
N ASN A 443 0.38 14.54 -18.27
CA ASN A 443 0.78 13.61 -19.33
C ASN A 443 1.18 12.22 -18.78
N LEU A 444 0.35 11.64 -17.93
CA LEU A 444 0.53 10.34 -17.32
C LEU A 444 -0.43 9.31 -17.97
N PRO A 445 -0.07 8.67 -19.09
CA PRO A 445 -0.91 7.71 -19.78
C PRO A 445 -1.03 6.41 -18.97
N VAL A 446 -1.92 6.40 -17.98
CA VAL A 446 -2.34 5.23 -17.21
C VAL A 446 -3.62 4.64 -17.81
N ILE A 447 -3.85 3.36 -17.64
CA ILE A 447 -5.07 2.67 -18.09
C ILE A 447 -5.86 2.22 -16.87
N VAL A 448 -7.03 2.81 -16.65
CA VAL A 448 -7.97 2.38 -15.61
C VAL A 448 -8.94 1.38 -16.22
N VAL A 449 -9.02 0.20 -15.63
CA VAL A 449 -9.92 -0.87 -16.06
C VAL A 449 -10.95 -1.08 -14.96
N ILE A 450 -12.21 -0.79 -15.27
CA ILE A 450 -13.31 -0.82 -14.31
C ILE A 450 -14.14 -2.08 -14.54
N GLY A 451 -14.22 -2.94 -13.53
CA GLY A 451 -15.23 -3.99 -13.48
C GLY A 451 -16.53 -3.41 -12.93
N ASN A 452 -17.44 -3.05 -13.81
CA ASN A 452 -18.70 -2.37 -13.50
C ASN A 452 -19.84 -3.38 -13.37
N ASP A 453 -20.19 -3.74 -12.13
CA ASP A 453 -21.28 -4.68 -11.83
C ASP A 453 -22.51 -4.01 -11.20
N LEU A 454 -22.56 -2.67 -11.23
CA LEU A 454 -23.64 -1.79 -10.76
C LEU A 454 -23.94 -1.91 -9.27
N LYS A 455 -22.95 -2.23 -8.46
CA LYS A 455 -23.18 -2.38 -7.02
C LYS A 455 -21.90 -2.40 -6.19
N TRP A 456 -22.08 -2.16 -4.91
CA TRP A 456 -21.10 -2.48 -3.86
C TRP A 456 -21.17 -3.99 -3.60
N ASN A 457 -20.58 -4.81 -4.49
CA ASN A 457 -20.78 -6.24 -4.49
C ASN A 457 -20.30 -6.94 -3.22
N ALA A 458 -19.22 -6.48 -2.59
CA ALA A 458 -18.76 -7.03 -1.32
C ALA A 458 -19.82 -6.86 -0.21
N GLU A 459 -20.46 -5.70 -0.13
CA GLU A 459 -21.53 -5.38 0.83
C GLU A 459 -22.81 -6.15 0.53
N VAL A 460 -23.15 -6.31 -0.77
CA VAL A 460 -24.26 -7.18 -1.20
C VAL A 460 -24.07 -8.59 -0.66
N ARG A 461 -22.86 -9.17 -0.83
CA ARG A 461 -22.57 -10.54 -0.36
C ARG A 461 -22.65 -10.68 1.16
N ILE A 462 -22.18 -9.67 1.89
CA ILE A 462 -22.30 -9.66 3.35
C ILE A 462 -23.77 -9.64 3.77
N GLN A 463 -24.58 -8.79 3.14
CA GLN A 463 -26.02 -8.71 3.45
C GLN A 463 -26.76 -10.01 3.09
N GLU A 464 -26.50 -10.60 1.92
CA GLU A 464 -27.06 -11.89 1.50
C GLU A 464 -26.74 -13.00 2.51
N GLN A 465 -25.47 -13.08 2.96
CA GLN A 465 -25.03 -14.12 3.90
C GLN A 465 -25.59 -13.94 5.31
N GLN A 466 -25.68 -12.69 5.79
CA GLN A 466 -26.13 -12.41 7.17
C GLN A 466 -27.64 -12.31 7.31
N PHE A 467 -28.32 -11.80 6.30
CA PHE A 467 -29.73 -11.41 6.41
C PHE A 467 -30.63 -12.05 5.34
N GLY A 468 -30.04 -12.73 4.35
CA GLY A 468 -30.76 -13.33 3.22
C GLY A 468 -30.91 -12.39 2.00
N PRO A 469 -31.15 -12.95 0.81
CA PRO A 469 -31.18 -12.21 -0.46
C PRO A 469 -32.28 -11.14 -0.53
N ASP A 470 -33.39 -11.33 0.17
CA ASP A 470 -34.53 -10.38 0.18
C ASP A 470 -34.24 -9.13 1.04
N ARG A 471 -33.08 -9.06 1.70
CA ARG A 471 -32.73 -7.96 2.60
C ARG A 471 -31.50 -7.16 2.13
N VAL A 472 -31.15 -7.27 0.86
CA VAL A 472 -30.11 -6.45 0.23
C VAL A 472 -30.68 -5.07 -0.10
N PHE A 473 -30.07 -4.02 0.44
CA PHE A 473 -30.50 -2.64 0.17
C PHE A 473 -29.32 -1.66 0.26
N ALA A 474 -29.47 -0.48 -0.36
CA ALA A 474 -28.51 0.62 -0.38
C ALA A 474 -27.10 0.24 -0.92
N CYS A 475 -27.01 -0.81 -1.74
CA CYS A 475 -25.78 -1.28 -2.36
C CYS A 475 -25.78 -1.16 -3.89
N GLY A 476 -26.93 -0.85 -4.51
CA GLY A 476 -27.05 -0.69 -5.96
C GLY A 476 -26.42 0.62 -6.45
N LEU A 477 -25.73 0.56 -7.57
CA LEU A 477 -25.21 1.70 -8.33
C LEU A 477 -25.88 1.77 -9.71
N THR A 478 -25.72 2.88 -10.40
CA THR A 478 -26.24 3.08 -11.76
C THR A 478 -25.23 2.60 -12.80
N ASP A 479 -25.68 2.37 -14.03
CA ASP A 479 -24.82 2.07 -15.17
C ASP A 479 -24.10 3.37 -15.64
N ALA A 480 -23.19 3.83 -14.82
CA ALA A 480 -22.47 5.07 -15.07
C ALA A 480 -21.42 4.90 -16.15
N ARG A 481 -21.36 5.89 -17.05
CA ARG A 481 -20.44 5.94 -18.18
C ARG A 481 -19.12 6.59 -17.76
N TYR A 482 -18.34 5.90 -16.93
CA TYR A 482 -17.02 6.37 -16.48
C TYR A 482 -16.05 6.62 -17.63
N ASP A 483 -16.19 5.86 -18.71
CA ASP A 483 -15.47 6.05 -19.98
C ASP A 483 -15.76 7.42 -20.62
N GLU A 484 -17.02 7.84 -20.67
CA GLU A 484 -17.40 9.17 -21.18
C GLU A 484 -16.89 10.30 -20.28
N VAL A 485 -16.89 10.09 -18.95
CA VAL A 485 -16.30 11.07 -18.01
C VAL A 485 -14.80 11.20 -18.26
N ALA A 486 -14.07 10.11 -18.45
CA ALA A 486 -12.66 10.16 -18.80
C ALA A 486 -12.40 10.92 -20.10
N VAL A 487 -13.24 10.73 -21.13
CA VAL A 487 -13.19 11.50 -22.39
C VAL A 487 -13.46 12.97 -22.14
N ALA A 488 -14.47 13.32 -21.36
CA ALA A 488 -14.81 14.71 -21.02
C ALA A 488 -13.68 15.43 -20.28
N LEU A 489 -12.85 14.69 -19.53
CA LEU A 489 -11.65 15.19 -18.85
C LEU A 489 -10.39 15.18 -19.74
N GLY A 490 -10.51 14.81 -21.04
CA GLY A 490 -9.43 14.84 -22.03
C GLY A 490 -8.73 13.49 -22.27
N GLY A 491 -9.14 12.44 -21.59
CA GLY A 491 -8.61 11.08 -21.73
C GLY A 491 -9.19 10.32 -22.93
N HIS A 492 -9.03 8.99 -22.90
CA HIS A 492 -9.62 8.04 -23.83
C HIS A 492 -10.60 7.13 -23.09
N GLY A 493 -11.74 6.80 -23.70
CA GLY A 493 -12.79 5.99 -23.12
C GLY A 493 -13.19 4.81 -23.99
N GLU A 494 -13.39 3.65 -23.36
CA GLU A 494 -13.90 2.43 -23.95
C GLU A 494 -15.03 1.90 -23.09
N TYR A 495 -16.17 1.55 -23.69
CA TYR A 495 -17.26 0.87 -23.00
C TYR A 495 -17.43 -0.52 -23.59
N VAL A 496 -17.24 -1.53 -22.76
CA VAL A 496 -17.22 -2.94 -23.17
C VAL A 496 -18.36 -3.69 -22.52
N THR A 497 -19.22 -4.31 -23.32
CA THR A 497 -20.41 -5.06 -22.85
C THR A 497 -20.37 -6.54 -23.21
N ASN A 498 -19.41 -6.94 -24.02
CA ASN A 498 -19.21 -8.35 -24.40
C ASN A 498 -17.73 -8.72 -24.42
N LEU A 499 -17.45 -10.01 -24.29
CA LEU A 499 -16.09 -10.53 -24.16
C LEU A 499 -15.22 -10.32 -25.41
N ASP A 500 -15.82 -10.37 -26.59
CA ASP A 500 -15.10 -10.29 -27.88
C ASP A 500 -14.51 -8.89 -28.12
N GLU A 501 -15.10 -7.85 -27.54
CA GLU A 501 -14.65 -6.47 -27.64
C GLU A 501 -13.47 -6.16 -26.72
N LEU A 502 -13.27 -6.93 -25.64
CA LEU A 502 -12.31 -6.61 -24.59
C LEU A 502 -10.88 -6.50 -25.10
N SER A 503 -10.45 -7.44 -25.94
CA SER A 503 -9.09 -7.44 -26.52
C SER A 503 -8.84 -6.20 -27.39
N ALA A 504 -9.82 -5.82 -28.23
CA ALA A 504 -9.70 -4.63 -29.08
C ALA A 504 -9.68 -3.32 -28.28
N ALA A 505 -10.46 -3.23 -27.20
CA ALA A 505 -10.46 -2.09 -26.28
C ALA A 505 -9.09 -1.92 -25.61
N PHE A 506 -8.49 -3.00 -25.10
CA PHE A 506 -7.13 -2.96 -24.55
C PHE A 506 -6.10 -2.51 -25.59
N GLN A 507 -6.17 -3.03 -26.83
CA GLN A 507 -5.25 -2.61 -27.89
C GLN A 507 -5.34 -1.10 -28.17
N ARG A 508 -6.55 -0.54 -28.27
CA ARG A 508 -6.74 0.90 -28.46
C ARG A 508 -6.22 1.70 -27.29
N ALA A 509 -6.48 1.26 -26.05
CA ALA A 509 -5.98 1.91 -24.84
C ALA A 509 -4.45 1.90 -24.74
N PHE A 510 -3.78 0.82 -25.13
CA PHE A 510 -2.30 0.77 -25.17
C PHE A 510 -1.71 1.73 -26.23
N LEU A 511 -2.43 1.97 -27.33
CA LEU A 511 -1.94 2.79 -28.44
C LEU A 511 -2.27 4.28 -28.30
N CYS A 512 -3.28 4.66 -27.53
CA CYS A 512 -3.81 6.03 -27.51
C CYS A 512 -2.88 7.08 -26.89
N LYS A 513 -1.86 6.69 -26.12
CA LYS A 513 -0.89 7.56 -25.42
C LYS A 513 -1.55 8.63 -24.53
N LYS A 514 -2.76 8.40 -24.10
CA LYS A 514 -3.53 9.23 -23.18
C LYS A 514 -3.91 8.40 -21.94
N PRO A 515 -4.25 9.05 -20.81
CA PRO A 515 -4.97 8.33 -19.76
C PRO A 515 -6.24 7.71 -20.34
N ALA A 516 -6.45 6.43 -20.10
CA ALA A 516 -7.55 5.68 -20.68
C ALA A 516 -8.44 5.05 -19.61
N CYS A 517 -9.74 4.99 -19.86
CA CYS A 517 -10.72 4.28 -19.06
C CYS A 517 -11.36 3.18 -19.90
N ILE A 518 -11.20 1.93 -19.49
CA ILE A 518 -11.93 0.78 -20.05
C ILE A 518 -13.01 0.41 -19.03
N ASN A 519 -14.23 0.87 -19.27
CA ASN A 519 -15.41 0.60 -18.45
C ASN A 519 -16.05 -0.71 -18.95
N VAL A 520 -15.89 -1.79 -18.20
CA VAL A 520 -16.32 -3.14 -18.58
C VAL A 520 -17.56 -3.51 -17.79
N ARG A 521 -18.69 -3.65 -18.46
CA ARG A 521 -19.95 -4.07 -17.86
C ARG A 521 -19.93 -5.57 -17.60
N ILE A 522 -19.85 -5.98 -16.33
CA ILE A 522 -19.72 -7.38 -15.94
C ILE A 522 -20.91 -7.86 -15.10
N ASN A 523 -21.11 -9.17 -15.08
CA ASN A 523 -21.90 -9.83 -14.04
C ASN A 523 -20.94 -10.18 -12.87
N GLY A 524 -21.06 -9.46 -11.75
CA GLY A 524 -20.18 -9.61 -10.59
C GLY A 524 -20.37 -10.95 -9.89
N LEU A 525 -19.30 -11.75 -9.80
CA LEU A 525 -19.25 -12.99 -9.02
C LEU A 525 -18.69 -12.72 -7.62
N ASN A 526 -18.93 -13.66 -6.70
CA ASN A 526 -18.26 -13.66 -5.40
C ASN A 526 -16.74 -13.74 -5.59
N ALA A 527 -15.99 -13.12 -4.68
CA ALA A 527 -14.54 -13.25 -4.67
C ALA A 527 -14.11 -14.72 -4.69
N PRO A 528 -13.03 -15.06 -5.39
CA PRO A 528 -12.55 -16.43 -5.43
C PRO A 528 -12.12 -16.88 -4.03
N SER A 529 -12.52 -18.07 -3.67
CA SER A 529 -12.05 -18.78 -2.47
C SER A 529 -11.51 -20.14 -2.89
N PHE A 530 -10.44 -20.56 -2.26
CA PHE A 530 -9.77 -21.83 -2.54
C PHE A 530 -9.91 -22.73 -1.30
N PRO A 531 -11.07 -23.44 -1.15
CA PRO A 531 -11.28 -24.33 -0.02
C PRO A 531 -10.33 -25.52 -0.08
N ASN A 532 -10.12 -26.17 1.06
CA ASN A 532 -9.42 -27.45 1.11
C ASN A 532 -10.28 -28.50 0.38
N GLU A 533 -9.66 -29.36 -0.42
CA GLU A 533 -10.26 -30.59 -0.92
C GLU A 533 -10.67 -31.53 0.21
#